data_fbbd5e6702bc7f0c0349bf0517434b67
#
_entry.id   fbbd5e6702bc7f0c0349bf0517434b67
#
_cell.length_a   1.000
_cell.length_b   1.000
_cell.length_c   1.000
_cell.angle_alpha   90.00
_cell.angle_beta   90.00
_cell.angle_gamma   90.00
#
_symmetry.space_group_name_H-M   'P 1'
#
loop_
_entity.id
_entity.type
_entity.pdbx_description
1 polymer ?
#
loop_
_entity_poly.entity_id
_entity_poly.type
_entity_poly.pdbx_seq_one_letter_code
_entity_poly.pdbx_strand_id
1 'polypeptide(L)'
;IQVRELQRSLRFYRSLGLKASHRGTMAHGGKWVHLKDPSTGQRLELNWYPKGSRFYEQYKNGSELDHVGFIVDDAVKWFKLLVKEGARPAAKPFGDESETLAYVKDPDGIWIELIGPGRKQSEGTRN
;
A
#
# COMPACT_ATOMS: atom_id res chain seq x y z
N ILE A 1 -5.17 -3.84 -5.59
CA ILE A 1 -5.46 -5.26 -5.88
C ILE A 1 -4.21 -5.98 -6.37
N GLN A 2 -4.11 -7.26 -6.04
CA GLN A 2 -3.06 -8.14 -6.56
C GLN A 2 -3.41 -8.60 -7.98
N VAL A 3 -2.41 -8.63 -8.85
CA VAL A 3 -2.56 -9.09 -10.24
C VAL A 3 -1.53 -10.17 -10.56
N ARG A 4 -1.89 -11.05 -11.50
CA ARG A 4 -0.99 -12.14 -11.95
C ARG A 4 0.09 -11.66 -12.91
N GLU A 5 -0.27 -10.69 -13.76
CA GLU A 5 0.60 -10.16 -14.82
C GLU A 5 0.31 -8.68 -14.99
N LEU A 6 1.28 -7.85 -14.60
CA LEU A 6 1.08 -6.41 -14.48
C LEU A 6 0.71 -5.76 -15.82
N GLN A 7 1.42 -6.09 -16.91
CA GLN A 7 1.20 -5.44 -18.22
C GLN A 7 -0.16 -5.78 -18.81
N ARG A 8 -0.64 -7.00 -18.61
CA ARG A 8 -1.97 -7.42 -19.06
C ARG A 8 -3.07 -6.66 -18.32
N SER A 9 -2.94 -6.53 -17.01
CA SER A 9 -3.89 -5.77 -16.21
C SER A 9 -3.87 -4.28 -16.53
N LEU A 10 -2.69 -3.70 -16.75
CA LEU A 10 -2.55 -2.30 -17.20
C LEU A 10 -3.29 -2.04 -18.52
N ARG A 11 -3.13 -2.91 -19.50
CA ARG A 11 -3.84 -2.77 -20.78
C ARG A 11 -5.35 -2.80 -20.58
N PHE A 12 -5.85 -3.72 -19.76
CA PHE A 12 -7.27 -3.83 -19.48
C PHE A 12 -7.83 -2.56 -18.83
N TYR A 13 -7.21 -2.10 -17.76
CA TYR A 13 -7.72 -0.93 -17.04
C TYR A 13 -7.54 0.38 -17.80
N ARG A 14 -6.52 0.50 -18.63
CA ARG A 14 -6.38 1.63 -19.57
C ARG A 14 -7.52 1.66 -20.59
N SER A 15 -7.98 0.52 -21.07
CA SER A 15 -9.13 0.48 -21.98
C SER A 15 -10.44 0.89 -21.32
N LEU A 16 -10.54 0.88 -20.00
CA LEU A 16 -11.64 1.47 -19.24
C LEU A 16 -11.51 2.98 -19.02
N GLY A 17 -10.44 3.59 -19.50
CA GLY A 17 -10.19 5.02 -19.37
C GLY A 17 -9.32 5.44 -18.18
N LEU A 18 -8.83 4.49 -17.36
CA LEU A 18 -7.91 4.81 -16.28
C LEU A 18 -6.52 5.14 -16.83
N LYS A 19 -5.84 6.07 -16.18
CA LYS A 19 -4.48 6.51 -16.56
C LYS A 19 -3.48 6.18 -15.47
N ALA A 20 -2.35 5.59 -15.86
CA ALA A 20 -1.23 5.38 -14.95
C ALA A 20 -0.67 6.73 -14.48
N SER A 21 -0.58 6.93 -13.17
CA SER A 21 -0.08 8.16 -12.57
C SER A 21 1.30 7.97 -11.92
N HIS A 22 1.50 6.88 -11.19
CA HIS A 22 2.73 6.57 -10.47
C HIS A 22 3.02 5.08 -10.57
N ARG A 23 4.28 4.71 -10.48
CA ARG A 23 4.72 3.30 -10.43
C ARG A 23 6.04 3.18 -9.68
N GLY A 24 6.30 2.01 -9.15
CA GLY A 24 7.55 1.73 -8.47
C GLY A 24 7.86 0.25 -8.35
N THR A 25 9.11 -0.03 -8.01
CA THR A 25 9.59 -1.37 -7.67
C THR A 25 10.09 -1.33 -6.24
N MET A 26 9.62 -2.26 -5.42
CA MET A 26 10.02 -2.37 -4.02
C MET A 26 11.30 -3.20 -3.88
N ALA A 27 12.02 -3.03 -2.77
CA ALA A 27 13.29 -3.73 -2.52
C ALA A 27 13.18 -5.27 -2.62
N HIS A 28 12.03 -5.85 -2.27
CA HIS A 28 11.76 -7.30 -2.38
C HIS A 28 11.35 -7.73 -3.80
N GLY A 29 11.40 -6.83 -4.79
CA GLY A 29 11.07 -7.12 -6.20
C GLY A 29 9.60 -6.96 -6.56
N GLY A 30 8.72 -6.68 -5.61
CA GLY A 30 7.31 -6.37 -5.89
C GLY A 30 7.18 -5.08 -6.69
N LYS A 31 6.20 -5.05 -7.59
CA LYS A 31 5.90 -3.88 -8.43
C LYS A 31 4.50 -3.38 -8.15
N TRP A 32 4.34 -2.06 -8.15
CA TRP A 32 3.05 -1.42 -8.01
C TRP A 32 2.85 -0.34 -9.08
N VAL A 33 1.60 -0.13 -9.44
CA VAL A 33 1.18 0.94 -10.35
C VAL A 33 -0.09 1.56 -9.81
N HIS A 34 -0.13 2.89 -9.73
CA HIS A 34 -1.35 3.64 -9.48
C HIS A 34 -2.01 4.00 -10.80
N LEU A 35 -3.27 3.67 -10.92
CA LEU A 35 -4.16 4.09 -11.98
C LEU A 35 -5.16 5.08 -11.42
N LYS A 36 -5.46 6.14 -12.16
CA LYS A 36 -6.42 7.17 -11.76
C LYS A 36 -7.52 7.29 -12.80
N ASP A 37 -8.76 7.36 -12.31
CA ASP A 37 -9.90 7.76 -13.12
C ASP A 37 -9.93 9.28 -13.24
N PRO A 38 -9.75 9.86 -14.46
CA PRO A 38 -9.72 11.31 -14.61
C PRO A 38 -11.07 11.99 -14.28
N SER A 39 -12.19 11.26 -14.39
CA SER A 39 -13.52 11.81 -14.14
C SER A 39 -13.89 11.91 -12.67
N THR A 40 -13.44 10.94 -11.85
CA THR A 40 -13.80 10.85 -10.43
C THR A 40 -12.64 11.13 -9.48
N GLY A 41 -11.40 11.03 -9.97
CA GLY A 41 -10.19 11.08 -9.15
C GLY A 41 -9.92 9.81 -8.34
N GLN A 42 -10.75 8.79 -8.45
CA GLN A 42 -10.53 7.52 -7.77
C GLN A 42 -9.25 6.84 -8.27
N ARG A 43 -8.55 6.18 -7.36
CA ARG A 43 -7.34 5.43 -7.66
C ARG A 43 -7.58 3.94 -7.51
N LEU A 44 -6.94 3.19 -8.40
CA LEU A 44 -6.76 1.75 -8.31
C LEU A 44 -5.26 1.46 -8.26
N GLU A 45 -4.81 0.74 -7.25
CA GLU A 45 -3.43 0.26 -7.20
C GLU A 45 -3.37 -1.18 -7.67
N LEU A 46 -2.46 -1.46 -8.61
CA LEU A 46 -2.13 -2.82 -9.02
C LEU A 46 -0.83 -3.24 -8.33
N ASN A 47 -0.83 -4.41 -7.72
CA ASN A 47 0.32 -4.99 -7.03
C ASN A 47 0.68 -6.33 -7.65
N TRP A 48 1.96 -6.50 -7.95
CA TRP A 48 2.51 -7.75 -8.45
C TRP A 48 3.73 -8.14 -7.62
N TYR A 49 3.82 -9.42 -7.24
CA TYR A 49 4.91 -9.95 -6.42
C TYR A 49 5.60 -11.12 -7.09
N PRO A 50 6.94 -11.13 -7.21
CA PRO A 50 7.69 -12.29 -7.66
C PRO A 50 7.72 -13.35 -6.57
N LYS A 51 7.93 -14.60 -6.95
CA LYS A 51 7.96 -15.75 -6.02
C LYS A 51 8.96 -15.60 -4.86
N GLY A 52 10.03 -14.84 -5.03
CA GLY A 52 11.01 -14.58 -3.97
C GLY A 52 10.63 -13.48 -2.98
N SER A 53 9.52 -12.78 -3.20
CA SER A 53 9.06 -11.73 -2.27
C SER A 53 8.43 -12.34 -1.02
N ARG A 54 8.73 -11.73 0.15
CA ARG A 54 8.06 -12.11 1.41
C ARG A 54 6.54 -11.90 1.40
N PHE A 55 6.03 -11.10 0.47
CA PHE A 55 4.60 -10.85 0.28
C PHE A 55 3.98 -11.70 -0.81
N TYR A 56 4.77 -12.57 -1.46
CA TYR A 56 4.24 -13.47 -2.47
C TYR A 56 3.31 -14.50 -1.84
N GLU A 57 2.13 -14.59 -2.41
CA GLU A 57 1.19 -15.69 -2.20
C GLU A 57 0.76 -16.22 -3.55
N GLN A 58 0.56 -17.52 -3.65
CA GLN A 58 0.04 -18.10 -4.89
C GLN A 58 -1.34 -17.49 -5.17
N TYR A 59 -1.48 -16.92 -6.38
CA TYR A 59 -2.75 -16.31 -6.76
C TYR A 59 -3.88 -17.33 -6.79
N LYS A 60 -4.99 -16.98 -6.15
CA LYS A 60 -6.25 -17.72 -6.17
C LYS A 60 -7.38 -16.73 -6.43
N ASN A 61 -8.51 -17.20 -6.97
CA ASN A 61 -9.70 -16.36 -7.06
C ASN A 61 -10.07 -15.88 -5.64
N GLY A 62 -10.20 -14.57 -5.48
CA GLY A 62 -10.38 -13.91 -4.18
C GLY A 62 -9.12 -13.35 -3.55
N SER A 63 -7.93 -13.64 -4.09
CA SER A 63 -6.65 -13.08 -3.61
C SER A 63 -6.38 -11.67 -4.11
N GLU A 64 -7.30 -11.06 -4.84
CA GLU A 64 -7.12 -9.76 -5.49
C GLU A 64 -7.06 -8.62 -4.49
N LEU A 65 -7.75 -8.71 -3.36
CA LEU A 65 -7.72 -7.69 -2.33
C LEU A 65 -6.39 -7.72 -1.60
N ASP A 66 -5.49 -6.84 -1.97
CA ASP A 66 -4.16 -6.71 -1.36
C ASP A 66 -4.24 -5.95 -0.03
N HIS A 67 -4.81 -4.76 -0.06
CA HIS A 67 -5.01 -3.93 1.12
C HIS A 67 -6.05 -2.84 0.86
N VAL A 68 -6.52 -2.22 1.93
CA VAL A 68 -7.36 -1.01 1.90
C VAL A 68 -6.56 0.13 2.54
N GLY A 69 -6.44 1.25 1.83
CA GLY A 69 -5.68 2.42 2.31
C GLY A 69 -6.58 3.50 2.89
N PHE A 70 -6.16 4.05 4.03
CA PHE A 70 -6.78 5.22 4.67
C PHE A 70 -5.77 6.33 4.81
N ILE A 71 -6.13 7.52 4.35
CA ILE A 71 -5.34 8.73 4.60
C ILE A 71 -5.68 9.24 5.99
N VAL A 72 -4.68 9.39 6.83
CA VAL A 72 -4.80 9.81 8.22
C VAL A 72 -3.88 11.01 8.51
N ASP A 73 -4.14 11.71 9.59
CA ASP A 73 -3.34 12.86 10.02
C ASP A 73 -1.96 12.47 10.59
N ASP A 74 -1.86 11.30 11.21
CA ASP A 74 -0.63 10.78 11.81
C ASP A 74 -0.65 9.24 11.80
N ALA A 75 0.09 8.63 10.89
CA ALA A 75 0.10 7.17 10.73
C ALA A 75 0.66 6.45 11.96
N VAL A 76 1.65 7.02 12.65
CA VAL A 76 2.22 6.41 13.86
C VAL A 76 1.22 6.42 15.01
N LYS A 77 0.55 7.55 15.22
CA LYS A 77 -0.49 7.70 16.23
C LYS A 77 -1.62 6.69 16.01
N TRP A 78 -2.13 6.61 14.80
CA TRP A 78 -3.22 5.68 14.45
C TRP A 78 -2.81 4.22 14.53
N PHE A 79 -1.57 3.89 14.12
CA PHE A 79 -1.04 2.55 14.29
C PHE A 79 -1.03 2.13 15.77
N LYS A 80 -0.48 2.97 16.65
CA LYS A 80 -0.43 2.70 18.09
C LYS A 80 -1.83 2.57 18.70
N LEU A 81 -2.76 3.45 18.32
CA LEU A 81 -4.12 3.42 18.80
C LEU A 81 -4.84 2.13 18.39
N LEU A 82 -4.76 1.76 17.13
CA LEU A 82 -5.44 0.56 16.62
C LEU A 82 -4.86 -0.72 17.23
N VAL A 83 -3.55 -0.80 17.41
CA VAL A 83 -2.92 -1.94 18.09
C VAL A 83 -3.37 -2.02 19.54
N LYS A 84 -3.46 -0.89 20.24
CA LYS A 84 -4.00 -0.84 21.62
C LYS A 84 -5.44 -1.32 21.70
N GLU A 85 -6.25 -1.04 20.67
CA GLU A 85 -7.65 -1.48 20.56
C GLU A 85 -7.80 -2.93 20.07
N GLY A 86 -6.69 -3.64 19.88
CA GLY A 86 -6.69 -5.06 19.57
C GLY A 86 -6.40 -5.42 18.11
N ALA A 87 -6.14 -4.45 17.22
CA ALA A 87 -5.73 -4.75 15.85
C ALA A 87 -4.36 -5.43 15.83
N ARG A 88 -4.19 -6.41 14.95
CA ARG A 88 -2.91 -7.09 14.77
C ARG A 88 -1.97 -6.20 13.94
N PRO A 89 -0.73 -5.92 14.41
CA PRO A 89 0.23 -5.20 13.60
C PRO A 89 0.68 -6.06 12.40
N ALA A 90 0.78 -5.44 11.22
CA ALA A 90 1.28 -6.10 10.00
C ALA A 90 2.61 -5.52 9.56
N ALA A 91 2.79 -4.20 9.62
CA ALA A 91 4.06 -3.53 9.41
C ALA A 91 4.13 -2.28 10.29
N LYS A 92 5.19 -2.17 11.08
CA LYS A 92 5.47 -0.99 11.91
C LYS A 92 5.64 0.26 11.03
N PRO A 93 5.39 1.46 11.57
CA PRO A 93 5.56 2.69 10.81
C PRO A 93 6.93 2.81 10.14
N PHE A 94 6.91 3.18 8.87
CA PHE A 94 8.08 3.40 8.03
C PHE A 94 7.76 4.47 6.98
N GLY A 95 8.76 4.98 6.31
CA GLY A 95 8.58 5.97 5.26
C GLY A 95 9.74 6.94 5.20
N ASP A 96 9.47 8.10 4.61
CA ASP A 96 10.43 9.15 4.37
C ASP A 96 9.84 10.54 4.67
N GLU A 97 10.45 11.60 4.14
CA GLU A 97 9.96 12.96 4.33
C GLU A 97 8.64 13.24 3.60
N SER A 98 8.28 12.44 2.58
CA SER A 98 7.06 12.63 1.79
C SER A 98 5.84 11.98 2.43
N GLU A 99 6.00 10.79 3.01
CA GLU A 99 4.91 10.05 3.62
C GLU A 99 5.39 9.09 4.70
N THR A 100 4.51 8.79 5.63
CA THR A 100 4.66 7.74 6.62
C THR A 100 3.57 6.70 6.41
N LEU A 101 3.97 5.43 6.31
CA LEU A 101 3.08 4.29 6.12
C LEU A 101 3.13 3.37 7.35
N ALA A 102 2.02 2.74 7.64
CA ALA A 102 1.94 1.66 8.62
C ALA A 102 0.82 0.70 8.22
N TYR A 103 0.90 -0.54 8.65
CA TYR A 103 -0.11 -1.54 8.34
C TYR A 103 -0.57 -2.25 9.60
N VAL A 104 -1.88 -2.41 9.71
CA VAL A 104 -2.53 -3.31 10.67
C VAL A 104 -3.43 -4.27 9.90
N LYS A 105 -3.89 -5.32 10.56
CA LYS A 105 -4.91 -6.21 10.00
C LYS A 105 -6.25 -5.96 10.69
N ASP A 106 -7.30 -5.95 9.89
CA ASP A 106 -8.66 -5.90 10.43
C ASP A 106 -9.03 -7.26 11.07
N PRO A 107 -10.24 -7.40 11.68
CA PRO A 107 -10.65 -8.66 12.32
C PRO A 107 -10.65 -9.88 11.40
N ASP A 108 -10.82 -9.70 10.10
CA ASP A 108 -10.84 -10.77 9.09
C ASP A 108 -9.49 -11.04 8.44
N GLY A 109 -8.44 -10.29 8.86
CA GLY A 109 -7.09 -10.43 8.33
C GLY A 109 -6.81 -9.59 7.08
N ILE A 110 -7.71 -8.68 6.71
CA ILE A 110 -7.47 -7.73 5.62
C ILE A 110 -6.41 -6.72 6.06
N TRP A 111 -5.41 -6.50 5.21
CA TRP A 111 -4.38 -5.50 5.44
C TRP A 111 -4.95 -4.10 5.28
N ILE A 112 -4.75 -3.28 6.29
CA ILE A 112 -5.17 -1.87 6.32
C ILE A 112 -3.91 -1.01 6.30
N GLU A 113 -3.76 -0.20 5.25
CA GLU A 113 -2.68 0.76 5.12
C GLU A 113 -3.08 2.09 5.75
N LEU A 114 -2.24 2.61 6.63
CA LEU A 114 -2.37 3.96 7.17
C LEU A 114 -1.36 4.85 6.46
N ILE A 115 -1.86 5.89 5.81
CA ILE A 115 -1.05 6.79 4.99
C ILE A 115 -1.11 8.18 5.64
N GLY A 116 0.00 8.60 6.20
CA GLY A 116 0.12 9.89 6.86
C GLY A 116 1.22 10.77 6.27
N PRO A 117 1.31 12.04 6.70
CA PRO A 117 2.40 12.94 6.31
C PRO A 117 3.76 12.35 6.65
N GLY A 118 4.76 12.69 5.85
CA GLY A 118 6.15 12.36 6.11
C GLY A 118 6.65 13.00 7.39
N ARG A 119 7.64 12.40 8.00
CA ARG A 119 8.31 12.93 9.18
C ARG A 119 9.66 13.50 8.76
N LYS A 120 9.92 14.75 9.17
CA LYS A 120 11.28 15.27 9.15
C LYS A 120 12.11 14.37 10.07
N GLN A 121 13.23 13.88 9.57
CA GLN A 121 14.24 13.31 10.46
C GLN A 121 14.55 14.38 11.49
N SER A 122 14.30 14.09 12.77
CA SER A 122 14.81 14.95 13.83
C SER A 122 16.33 14.99 13.60
N GLU A 123 16.86 16.16 13.27
CA GLU A 123 18.28 16.39 13.38
C GLU A 123 18.64 15.95 14.79
N GLY A 124 19.41 14.85 14.89
CA GLY A 124 19.83 14.36 16.18
C GLY A 124 20.53 15.51 16.87
N THR A 125 19.97 15.96 17.98
CA THR A 125 20.68 16.84 18.90
C THR A 125 21.98 16.13 19.24
N ARG A 126 23.05 16.54 18.58
CA ARG A 126 24.41 16.18 19.00
C ARG A 126 24.63 16.89 20.33
N ASN A 127 24.50 16.16 21.39
CA ASN A 127 25.09 16.56 22.66
C ASN A 127 26.57 16.23 22.63
#